data_34514d6e7df0f57b173e73e83ec1f577
#
_entry.id   34514d6e7df0f57b173e73e83ec1f577
#
_cell.length_a   1.000
_cell.length_b   1.000
_cell.length_c   1.000
_cell.angle_alpha   90.00
_cell.angle_beta   90.00
_cell.angle_gamma   90.00
#
_symmetry.space_group_name_H-M   'P 1'
#
loop_
_entity.id
_entity.type
_entity.pdbx_description
1 polymer ?
#
loop_
_entity_poly.entity_id
_entity_poly.type
_entity_poly.pdbx_seq_one_letter_code
_entity_poly.pdbx_strand_id
1 'polypeptide(L)'
;MVSLLDIIGPVMVGPSSSHTAGACRLGLLARCLVGGTPERATVELHGSFARTGEGHGTDKAIVGGLMGFRPDDERLRTALDIMDREGLAYTFEKTSLGDDAHPNTVRMTLERAGRTSQMVGASLGAGRVRVTEIDGYPVEISGNHDTIVLVAEDVKGSVARIAGLLADNDLNIATLKLTRKERGGDAFMVIELDHQPIESVRDALRALPWVTWAFRLDKVSA
;
A
#
# COMPACT_ATOMS: atom_id res chain seq x y z
N MET A 1 7.55 24.54 -5.73
CA MET A 1 6.55 25.08 -6.66
C MET A 1 5.60 23.93 -6.97
N VAL A 2 4.30 24.04 -6.66
CA VAL A 2 3.31 23.01 -7.02
C VAL A 2 3.07 23.12 -8.51
N SER A 3 3.32 22.07 -9.28
CA SER A 3 3.07 22.05 -10.73
C SER A 3 1.56 22.06 -10.99
N LEU A 4 1.14 22.65 -12.11
CA LEU A 4 -0.26 22.56 -12.55
C LEU A 4 -0.71 21.09 -12.71
N LEU A 5 0.20 20.23 -13.11
CA LEU A 5 -0.02 18.78 -13.24
C LEU A 5 -0.25 18.09 -11.87
N ASP A 6 0.26 18.65 -10.77
CA ASP A 6 0.01 18.14 -9.41
C ASP A 6 -1.42 18.45 -8.92
N ILE A 7 -2.10 19.39 -9.60
CA ILE A 7 -3.48 19.82 -9.28
C ILE A 7 -4.48 19.07 -10.16
N ILE A 8 -4.10 18.74 -11.40
CA ILE A 8 -4.90 17.91 -12.30
C ILE A 8 -4.78 16.47 -11.83
N GLY A 9 -5.87 15.93 -11.29
CA GLY A 9 -5.91 14.53 -10.86
C GLY A 9 -5.66 13.55 -12.03
N PRO A 10 -5.35 12.29 -11.73
CA PRO A 10 -5.14 11.26 -12.76
C PRO A 10 -6.41 11.03 -13.58
N VAL A 11 -6.25 10.43 -14.77
CA VAL A 11 -7.40 9.84 -15.48
C VAL A 11 -8.03 8.79 -14.56
N MET A 12 -9.34 8.90 -14.34
CA MET A 12 -10.02 8.04 -13.36
C MET A 12 -11.50 7.86 -13.72
N VAL A 13 -12.05 6.77 -13.23
CA VAL A 13 -13.49 6.45 -13.28
C VAL A 13 -14.11 6.81 -11.96
N GLY A 14 -14.81 7.96 -11.90
CA GLY A 14 -15.49 8.42 -10.70
C GLY A 14 -15.40 9.94 -10.48
N PRO A 15 -16.16 10.48 -9.52
CA PRO A 15 -16.33 11.92 -9.38
C PRO A 15 -15.25 12.65 -8.58
N SER A 16 -14.37 11.91 -7.87
CA SER A 16 -13.45 12.51 -6.90
C SER A 16 -12.05 11.90 -6.94
N SER A 17 -11.03 12.73 -7.16
CA SER A 17 -9.63 12.29 -7.14
C SER A 17 -9.19 11.72 -5.78
N SER A 18 -9.75 12.20 -4.67
CA SER A 18 -9.44 11.68 -3.34
C SER A 18 -10.24 10.41 -3.01
N HIS A 19 -11.57 10.44 -3.26
CA HIS A 19 -12.47 9.36 -2.87
C HIS A 19 -12.49 8.20 -3.87
N THR A 20 -12.04 8.43 -5.11
CA THR A 20 -11.96 7.36 -6.13
C THR A 20 -10.50 7.00 -6.42
N ALA A 21 -9.73 7.88 -7.07
CA ALA A 21 -8.38 7.53 -7.50
C ALA A 21 -7.44 7.23 -6.32
N GLY A 22 -7.45 8.07 -5.28
CA GLY A 22 -6.64 7.85 -4.09
C GLY A 22 -7.05 6.61 -3.31
N ALA A 23 -8.36 6.37 -3.15
CA ALA A 23 -8.89 5.16 -2.50
C ALA A 23 -8.51 3.88 -3.26
N CYS A 24 -8.63 3.88 -4.58
CA CYS A 24 -8.21 2.78 -5.44
C CYS A 24 -6.70 2.49 -5.31
N ARG A 25 -5.86 3.54 -5.32
CA ARG A 25 -4.41 3.40 -5.13
C ARG A 25 -4.05 2.82 -3.76
N LEU A 26 -4.77 3.21 -2.69
CA LEU A 26 -4.59 2.59 -1.37
C LEU A 26 -4.94 1.10 -1.40
N GLY A 27 -6.02 0.71 -2.08
CA GLY A 27 -6.37 -0.69 -2.31
C GLY A 27 -5.29 -1.47 -3.08
N LEU A 28 -4.72 -0.87 -4.13
CA LEU A 28 -3.62 -1.47 -4.90
C LEU A 28 -2.38 -1.71 -4.03
N LEU A 29 -1.98 -0.73 -3.20
CA LEU A 29 -0.84 -0.88 -2.28
C LEU A 29 -1.10 -1.97 -1.25
N ALA A 30 -2.29 -1.97 -0.64
CA ALA A 30 -2.66 -2.97 0.36
C ALA A 30 -2.66 -4.40 -0.22
N ARG A 31 -3.18 -4.59 -1.44
CA ARG A 31 -3.13 -5.85 -2.18
C ARG A 31 -1.71 -6.42 -2.30
N CYS A 32 -0.72 -5.56 -2.52
CA CYS A 32 0.68 -5.99 -2.65
C CYS A 32 1.23 -6.62 -1.36
N LEU A 33 0.79 -6.17 -0.17
CA LEU A 33 1.25 -6.69 1.11
C LEU A 33 0.90 -8.16 1.35
N VAL A 34 -0.20 -8.62 0.77
CA VAL A 34 -0.59 -10.03 0.84
C VAL A 34 -0.28 -10.81 -0.44
N GLY A 35 0.38 -10.16 -1.42
CA GLY A 35 0.86 -10.79 -2.65
C GLY A 35 -0.24 -11.12 -3.65
N GLY A 36 -1.34 -10.38 -3.65
CA GLY A 36 -2.44 -10.56 -4.61
C GLY A 36 -3.80 -10.20 -4.02
N THR A 37 -4.87 -10.52 -4.74
CA THR A 37 -6.24 -10.29 -4.27
C THR A 37 -6.47 -11.02 -2.95
N PRO A 38 -6.92 -10.35 -1.88
CA PRO A 38 -7.15 -10.98 -0.58
C PRO A 38 -8.34 -11.94 -0.63
N GLU A 39 -8.34 -12.94 0.25
CA GLU A 39 -9.47 -13.85 0.50
C GLU A 39 -10.49 -13.19 1.44
N ARG A 40 -9.99 -12.35 2.35
CA ARG A 40 -10.78 -11.54 3.27
C ARG A 40 -10.20 -10.15 3.42
N ALA A 41 -11.08 -9.14 3.52
CA ALA A 41 -10.71 -7.76 3.76
C ALA A 41 -11.63 -7.11 4.80
N THR A 42 -11.08 -6.54 5.85
CA THR A 42 -11.78 -5.62 6.76
C THR A 42 -11.29 -4.21 6.49
N VAL A 43 -12.20 -3.31 6.15
CA VAL A 43 -11.91 -1.94 5.71
C VAL A 43 -12.56 -0.96 6.69
N GLU A 44 -11.75 -0.31 7.51
CA GLU A 44 -12.19 0.67 8.49
C GLU A 44 -11.99 2.08 7.92
N LEU A 45 -13.08 2.78 7.67
CA LEU A 45 -13.09 4.11 7.08
C LEU A 45 -13.14 5.18 8.16
N HIS A 46 -12.25 6.19 8.06
CA HIS A 46 -12.19 7.33 8.97
C HIS A 46 -12.66 8.62 8.30
N GLY A 47 -13.15 9.54 9.12
CA GLY A 47 -13.37 10.95 8.77
C GLY A 47 -14.30 11.15 7.57
N SER A 48 -13.81 11.73 6.50
CA SER A 48 -14.59 11.98 5.27
C SER A 48 -14.89 10.69 4.52
N PHE A 49 -13.97 9.74 4.48
CA PHE A 49 -14.23 8.41 3.91
C PHE A 49 -15.40 7.71 4.59
N ALA A 50 -15.52 7.82 5.92
CA ALA A 50 -16.64 7.25 6.68
C ALA A 50 -17.97 7.98 6.45
N ARG A 51 -17.93 9.32 6.26
CA ARG A 51 -19.16 10.13 6.13
C ARG A 51 -19.72 10.19 4.72
N THR A 52 -18.85 10.28 3.72
CA THR A 52 -19.25 10.58 2.33
C THR A 52 -18.75 9.53 1.32
N GLY A 53 -18.05 8.51 1.79
CA GLY A 53 -17.36 7.53 0.92
C GLY A 53 -18.33 6.78 0.00
N GLU A 54 -19.45 6.31 0.51
CA GLU A 54 -20.45 5.58 -0.26
C GLU A 54 -20.99 6.42 -1.44
N GLY A 55 -21.37 7.68 -1.19
CA GLY A 55 -21.86 8.59 -2.24
C GLY A 55 -20.82 8.93 -3.31
N HIS A 56 -19.52 8.77 -3.02
CA HIS A 56 -18.42 9.04 -3.94
C HIS A 56 -17.76 7.76 -4.49
N GLY A 57 -18.29 6.58 -4.15
CA GLY A 57 -17.78 5.28 -4.60
C GLY A 57 -16.43 4.90 -4.01
N THR A 58 -16.12 5.34 -2.78
CA THR A 58 -14.87 4.99 -2.08
C THR A 58 -14.78 3.50 -1.82
N ASP A 59 -15.88 2.86 -1.45
CA ASP A 59 -16.03 1.42 -1.28
C ASP A 59 -15.65 0.65 -2.55
N LYS A 60 -16.26 1.02 -3.68
CA LYS A 60 -15.98 0.43 -5.00
C LYS A 60 -14.52 0.64 -5.42
N ALA A 61 -13.99 1.83 -5.14
CA ALA A 61 -12.62 2.17 -5.48
C ALA A 61 -11.60 1.35 -4.66
N ILE A 62 -11.80 1.21 -3.34
CA ILE A 62 -10.93 0.39 -2.49
C ILE A 62 -11.00 -1.07 -2.94
N VAL A 63 -12.20 -1.63 -3.10
CA VAL A 63 -12.39 -3.02 -3.54
C VAL A 63 -11.77 -3.25 -4.91
N GLY A 64 -11.99 -2.34 -5.87
CA GLY A 64 -11.36 -2.42 -7.18
C GLY A 64 -9.83 -2.43 -7.11
N GLY A 65 -9.25 -1.60 -6.25
CA GLY A 65 -7.81 -1.61 -5.97
C GLY A 65 -7.33 -2.94 -5.37
N LEU A 66 -8.08 -3.51 -4.41
CA LEU A 66 -7.79 -4.84 -3.84
C LEU A 66 -7.86 -5.95 -4.89
N MET A 67 -8.69 -5.80 -5.92
CA MET A 67 -8.76 -6.71 -7.07
C MET A 67 -7.68 -6.42 -8.13
N GLY A 68 -6.92 -5.34 -8.01
CA GLY A 68 -5.85 -4.96 -8.93
C GLY A 68 -6.31 -4.04 -10.07
N PHE A 69 -7.50 -3.43 -9.98
CA PHE A 69 -7.96 -2.46 -10.95
C PHE A 69 -7.26 -1.11 -10.76
N ARG A 70 -6.92 -0.46 -11.84
CA ARG A 70 -6.35 0.90 -11.83
C ARG A 70 -7.45 1.97 -11.70
N PRO A 71 -7.11 3.20 -11.31
CA PRO A 71 -8.11 4.27 -11.17
C PRO A 71 -8.91 4.60 -12.44
N ASP A 72 -8.37 4.31 -13.62
CA ASP A 72 -8.98 4.50 -14.94
C ASP A 72 -9.74 3.28 -15.47
N ASP A 73 -9.84 2.20 -14.70
CA ASP A 73 -10.53 0.98 -15.10
C ASP A 73 -12.05 1.10 -14.91
N GLU A 74 -12.80 0.94 -15.99
CA GLU A 74 -14.27 1.02 -15.98
C GLU A 74 -14.94 0.00 -15.03
N ARG A 75 -14.26 -1.12 -14.73
CA ARG A 75 -14.74 -2.13 -13.78
C ARG A 75 -14.89 -1.60 -12.35
N LEU A 76 -14.27 -0.46 -12.02
CA LEU A 76 -14.47 0.19 -10.71
C LEU A 76 -15.95 0.46 -10.43
N ARG A 77 -16.77 0.74 -11.44
CA ARG A 77 -18.21 0.99 -11.27
C ARG A 77 -18.97 -0.18 -10.66
N THR A 78 -18.51 -1.40 -10.95
CA THR A 78 -19.14 -2.67 -10.56
C THR A 78 -18.19 -3.55 -9.72
N ALA A 79 -17.18 -2.95 -9.09
CA ALA A 79 -16.15 -3.70 -8.35
C ALA A 79 -16.74 -4.55 -7.21
N LEU A 80 -17.74 -4.06 -6.49
CA LEU A 80 -18.44 -4.82 -5.43
C LEU A 80 -19.13 -6.05 -6.02
N ASP A 81 -19.91 -5.89 -7.10
CA ASP A 81 -20.61 -7.00 -7.76
C ASP A 81 -19.65 -8.06 -8.31
N ILE A 82 -18.45 -7.63 -8.76
CA ILE A 82 -17.42 -8.55 -9.23
C ILE A 82 -16.84 -9.31 -8.03
N MET A 83 -16.52 -8.62 -6.94
CA MET A 83 -15.96 -9.22 -5.75
C MET A 83 -16.92 -10.25 -5.12
N ASP A 84 -18.22 -9.92 -5.05
CA ASP A 84 -19.26 -10.82 -4.55
C ASP A 84 -19.35 -12.10 -5.42
N ARG A 85 -19.25 -11.98 -6.74
CA ARG A 85 -19.26 -13.12 -7.67
C ARG A 85 -18.01 -14.00 -7.54
N GLU A 86 -16.86 -13.42 -7.21
CA GLU A 86 -15.62 -14.15 -6.96
C GLU A 86 -15.59 -14.81 -5.56
N GLY A 87 -16.59 -14.55 -4.72
CA GLY A 87 -16.73 -15.16 -3.39
C GLY A 87 -15.73 -14.62 -2.37
N LEU A 88 -15.24 -13.40 -2.57
CA LEU A 88 -14.30 -12.76 -1.65
C LEU A 88 -15.06 -12.10 -0.50
N ALA A 89 -14.62 -12.36 0.74
CA ALA A 89 -15.25 -11.79 1.92
C ALA A 89 -14.70 -10.39 2.22
N TYR A 90 -15.57 -9.39 2.30
CA TYR A 90 -15.18 -8.04 2.73
C TYR A 90 -16.19 -7.43 3.69
N THR A 91 -15.71 -6.56 4.56
CA THR A 91 -16.54 -5.76 5.47
C THR A 91 -16.07 -4.31 5.46
N PHE A 92 -17.03 -3.38 5.52
CA PHE A 92 -16.75 -1.96 5.72
C PHE A 92 -17.26 -1.51 7.08
N GLU A 93 -16.39 -0.82 7.82
CA GLU A 93 -16.71 -0.28 9.14
C GLU A 93 -16.40 1.22 9.17
N LYS A 94 -17.25 1.99 9.86
CA LYS A 94 -17.00 3.42 10.12
C LYS A 94 -16.34 3.53 11.49
N THR A 95 -15.15 4.13 11.53
CA THR A 95 -14.36 4.22 12.76
C THR A 95 -13.70 5.59 12.93
N SER A 96 -13.17 5.85 14.11
CA SER A 96 -12.25 6.97 14.36
C SER A 96 -10.85 6.43 14.55
N LEU A 97 -9.90 6.91 13.72
CA LEU A 97 -8.49 6.57 13.81
C LEU A 97 -7.66 7.64 14.55
N GLY A 98 -8.35 8.50 15.33
CA GLY A 98 -7.74 9.59 16.08
C GLY A 98 -7.90 10.96 15.40
N ASP A 99 -7.77 12.02 16.19
CA ASP A 99 -8.00 13.41 15.74
C ASP A 99 -6.87 13.91 14.82
N ASP A 100 -5.68 13.34 14.92
CA ASP A 100 -4.52 13.66 14.08
C ASP A 100 -4.55 12.92 12.72
N ALA A 101 -5.46 11.97 12.54
CA ALA A 101 -5.58 11.23 11.29
C ALA A 101 -6.19 12.09 10.18
N HIS A 102 -5.60 12.02 8.98
CA HIS A 102 -6.14 12.74 7.82
C HIS A 102 -7.61 12.31 7.54
N PRO A 103 -8.53 13.22 7.21
CA PRO A 103 -9.96 12.89 7.02
C PRO A 103 -10.26 11.76 6.02
N ASN A 104 -9.39 11.53 5.05
CA ASN A 104 -9.52 10.46 4.06
C ASN A 104 -8.57 9.28 4.40
N THR A 105 -8.54 8.86 5.65
CA THR A 105 -7.75 7.72 6.10
C THR A 105 -8.58 6.44 6.09
N VAL A 106 -7.92 5.33 5.76
CA VAL A 106 -8.45 3.97 5.82
C VAL A 106 -7.45 3.05 6.49
N ARG A 107 -7.94 2.15 7.34
CA ARG A 107 -7.21 0.98 7.83
C ARG A 107 -7.76 -0.23 7.11
N MET A 108 -6.88 -1.03 6.52
CA MET A 108 -7.25 -2.27 5.83
C MET A 108 -6.51 -3.44 6.45
N THR A 109 -7.26 -4.42 6.94
CA THR A 109 -6.74 -5.71 7.40
C THR A 109 -7.09 -6.75 6.36
N LEU A 110 -6.09 -7.40 5.79
CA LEU A 110 -6.21 -8.31 4.66
C LEU A 110 -5.69 -9.69 5.01
N GLU A 111 -6.40 -10.72 4.56
CA GLU A 111 -5.99 -12.12 4.74
C GLU A 111 -5.84 -12.80 3.38
N ARG A 112 -4.75 -13.52 3.19
CA ARG A 112 -4.50 -14.36 2.01
C ARG A 112 -3.49 -15.44 2.29
N ALA A 113 -3.78 -16.69 1.91
CA ALA A 113 -2.89 -17.85 2.05
C ALA A 113 -2.33 -18.02 3.47
N GLY A 114 -3.18 -17.83 4.49
CA GLY A 114 -2.82 -17.93 5.91
C GLY A 114 -2.01 -16.76 6.47
N ARG A 115 -1.74 -15.73 5.66
CA ARG A 115 -1.10 -14.48 6.09
C ARG A 115 -2.15 -13.42 6.33
N THR A 116 -2.00 -12.68 7.43
CA THR A 116 -2.71 -11.44 7.71
C THR A 116 -1.74 -10.27 7.66
N SER A 117 -2.13 -9.17 7.03
CA SER A 117 -1.37 -7.92 7.04
C SER A 117 -2.32 -6.73 7.15
N GLN A 118 -1.88 -5.70 7.85
CA GLN A 118 -2.63 -4.47 8.07
C GLN A 118 -1.91 -3.26 7.49
N MET A 119 -2.65 -2.37 6.86
CA MET A 119 -2.13 -1.11 6.34
C MET A 119 -3.03 0.06 6.78
N VAL A 120 -2.41 1.14 7.24
CA VAL A 120 -3.09 2.43 7.43
C VAL A 120 -2.54 3.40 6.39
N GLY A 121 -3.45 4.05 5.65
CA GLY A 121 -3.06 5.03 4.64
C GLY A 121 -4.13 6.08 4.41
N ALA A 122 -3.72 7.20 3.84
CA ALA A 122 -4.57 8.34 3.56
C ALA A 122 -4.49 8.79 2.11
N SER A 123 -5.62 9.23 1.55
CA SER A 123 -5.69 9.91 0.27
C SER A 123 -5.58 11.43 0.49
N LEU A 124 -4.55 12.04 -0.09
CA LEU A 124 -4.18 13.45 0.12
C LEU A 124 -4.78 14.40 -0.95
N GLY A 125 -5.60 13.89 -1.86
CA GLY A 125 -6.13 14.65 -3.00
C GLY A 125 -5.26 14.54 -4.25
N ALA A 126 -5.85 14.86 -5.42
CA ALA A 126 -5.25 14.71 -6.75
C ALA A 126 -4.69 13.29 -7.01
N GLY A 127 -5.30 12.26 -6.41
CA GLY A 127 -4.85 10.86 -6.50
C GLY A 127 -3.59 10.54 -5.69
N ARG A 128 -3.00 11.50 -4.98
CA ARG A 128 -1.84 11.24 -4.10
C ARG A 128 -2.27 10.47 -2.85
N VAL A 129 -1.41 9.57 -2.42
CA VAL A 129 -1.62 8.75 -1.23
C VAL A 129 -0.42 8.83 -0.28
N ARG A 130 -0.64 8.45 0.96
CA ARG A 130 0.41 8.24 1.96
C ARG A 130 0.04 7.05 2.83
N VAL A 131 0.88 6.03 2.82
CA VAL A 131 0.80 4.94 3.81
C VAL A 131 1.58 5.38 5.04
N THR A 132 0.98 5.27 6.21
CA THR A 132 1.53 5.74 7.48
C THR A 132 1.88 4.61 8.43
N GLU A 133 1.30 3.41 8.22
CA GLU A 133 1.57 2.24 9.06
C GLU A 133 1.40 0.95 8.25
N ILE A 134 2.27 -0.03 8.50
CA ILE A 134 2.15 -1.40 8.01
C ILE A 134 2.48 -2.35 9.17
N ASP A 135 1.56 -3.26 9.51
CA ASP A 135 1.70 -4.28 10.56
C ASP A 135 2.17 -3.69 11.92
N GLY A 136 1.68 -2.48 12.26
CA GLY A 136 2.03 -1.74 13.47
C GLY A 136 3.38 -1.01 13.42
N TYR A 137 4.09 -1.04 12.29
CA TYR A 137 5.31 -0.25 12.08
C TYR A 137 4.99 1.09 11.42
N PRO A 138 5.45 2.21 11.99
CA PRO A 138 5.28 3.52 11.38
C PRO A 138 6.15 3.63 10.12
N VAL A 139 5.50 4.00 9.01
CA VAL A 139 6.14 4.17 7.70
C VAL A 139 5.74 5.50 7.06
N GLU A 140 6.42 5.85 5.98
CA GLU A 140 6.02 6.96 5.11
C GLU A 140 6.26 6.54 3.66
N ILE A 141 5.20 6.07 2.97
CA ILE A 141 5.26 5.59 1.60
C ILE A 141 4.28 6.39 0.76
N SER A 142 4.77 7.04 -0.28
CA SER A 142 3.97 7.91 -1.16
C SER A 142 3.29 7.16 -2.30
N GLY A 143 3.73 5.95 -2.62
CA GLY A 143 3.32 5.21 -3.80
C GLY A 143 3.87 5.79 -5.11
N ASN A 144 4.84 6.70 -5.05
CA ASN A 144 5.49 7.30 -6.21
C ASN A 144 6.69 6.51 -6.71
N HIS A 145 7.17 5.57 -5.92
CA HIS A 145 8.30 4.70 -6.21
C HIS A 145 7.92 3.24 -6.08
N ASP A 146 8.57 2.38 -6.85
CA ASP A 146 8.57 0.96 -6.54
C ASP A 146 9.28 0.76 -5.21
N THR A 147 8.65 0.06 -4.28
CA THR A 147 9.11 0.01 -2.91
C THR A 147 9.28 -1.44 -2.45
N ILE A 148 10.41 -1.77 -1.85
CA ILE A 148 10.58 -3.02 -1.10
C ILE A 148 10.31 -2.73 0.36
N VAL A 149 9.43 -3.52 0.95
CA VAL A 149 9.14 -3.54 2.38
C VAL A 149 9.58 -4.88 2.92
N LEU A 150 10.39 -4.89 3.96
CA LEU A 150 10.85 -6.14 4.58
C LEU A 150 10.95 -6.04 6.10
N VAL A 151 10.77 -7.18 6.76
CA VAL A 151 11.10 -7.39 8.17
C VAL A 151 12.27 -8.37 8.27
N ALA A 152 13.20 -8.02 9.12
CA ALA A 152 14.42 -8.79 9.33
C ALA A 152 14.86 -8.69 10.79
N GLU A 153 15.65 -9.65 11.27
CA GLU A 153 16.36 -9.50 12.55
C GLU A 153 17.35 -8.34 12.48
N ASP A 154 17.46 -7.56 13.57
CA ASP A 154 18.41 -6.45 13.69
C ASP A 154 19.84 -6.99 13.85
N VAL A 155 20.41 -7.47 12.75
CA VAL A 155 21.78 -8.02 12.71
C VAL A 155 22.77 -7.02 12.09
N LYS A 156 23.99 -7.04 12.60
CA LYS A 156 25.07 -6.19 12.11
C LYS A 156 25.37 -6.47 10.62
N GLY A 157 25.36 -5.43 9.81
CA GLY A 157 25.67 -5.52 8.38
C GLY A 157 24.46 -5.82 7.48
N SER A 158 23.24 -5.97 8.03
CA SER A 158 22.01 -6.22 7.25
C SER A 158 21.78 -5.19 6.16
N VAL A 159 21.89 -3.90 6.48
CA VAL A 159 21.71 -2.80 5.51
C VAL A 159 22.76 -2.87 4.40
N ALA A 160 24.04 -3.10 4.74
CA ALA A 160 25.11 -3.20 3.75
C ALA A 160 24.87 -4.39 2.79
N ARG A 161 24.41 -5.54 3.32
CA ARG A 161 24.13 -6.72 2.50
C ARG A 161 22.95 -6.50 1.57
N ILE A 162 21.88 -5.87 2.07
CA ILE A 162 20.70 -5.52 1.25
C ILE A 162 21.10 -4.51 0.15
N ALA A 163 21.79 -3.43 0.53
CA ALA A 163 22.23 -2.41 -0.43
C ALA A 163 23.17 -2.99 -1.50
N GLY A 164 24.09 -3.88 -1.12
CA GLY A 164 24.96 -4.58 -2.07
C GLY A 164 24.15 -5.45 -3.04
N LEU A 165 23.17 -6.23 -2.54
CA LEU A 165 22.31 -7.05 -3.38
C LEU A 165 21.51 -6.21 -4.39
N LEU A 166 21.02 -5.04 -3.97
CA LEU A 166 20.30 -4.13 -4.86
C LEU A 166 21.24 -3.54 -5.91
N ALA A 167 22.43 -3.08 -5.52
CA ALA A 167 23.44 -2.54 -6.42
C ALA A 167 23.93 -3.58 -7.44
N ASP A 168 24.14 -4.82 -7.03
CA ASP A 168 24.55 -5.93 -7.91
C ASP A 168 23.47 -6.27 -8.98
N ASN A 169 22.23 -5.75 -8.80
CA ASN A 169 21.12 -5.89 -9.75
C ASN A 169 20.74 -4.55 -10.42
N ASP A 170 21.66 -3.59 -10.47
CA ASP A 170 21.49 -2.26 -11.10
C ASP A 170 20.29 -1.47 -10.53
N LEU A 171 19.92 -1.68 -9.26
CA LEU A 171 18.84 -0.97 -8.58
C LEU A 171 19.40 0.17 -7.72
N ASN A 172 19.04 1.39 -8.06
CA ASN A 172 19.38 2.57 -7.27
C ASN A 172 18.32 2.81 -6.18
N ILE A 173 18.81 3.09 -4.96
CA ILE A 173 17.97 3.39 -3.79
C ILE A 173 17.68 4.89 -3.77
N ALA A 174 16.42 5.27 -3.92
CA ALA A 174 15.96 6.64 -3.75
C ALA A 174 15.86 7.02 -2.28
N THR A 175 15.23 6.15 -1.46
CA THR A 175 15.20 6.31 0.00
C THR A 175 15.33 4.95 0.69
N LEU A 176 15.92 4.94 1.89
CA LEU A 176 15.94 3.78 2.77
C LEU A 176 15.62 4.24 4.18
N LYS A 177 14.56 3.69 4.77
CA LYS A 177 14.18 3.92 6.16
C LYS A 177 14.16 2.60 6.91
N LEU A 178 14.93 2.52 8.00
CA LEU A 178 14.94 1.40 8.91
C LEU A 178 14.34 1.83 10.25
N THR A 179 13.36 1.10 10.71
CA THR A 179 12.71 1.31 12.01
C THR A 179 12.81 0.01 12.80
N ARG A 180 13.17 0.09 14.06
CA ARG A 180 13.19 -1.03 15.00
C ARG A 180 12.50 -0.66 16.29
N LYS A 181 11.82 -1.62 16.92
CA LYS A 181 11.19 -1.42 18.23
C LYS A 181 12.23 -1.48 19.34
N GLU A 182 13.18 -2.42 19.24
CA GLU A 182 14.25 -2.62 20.21
C GLU A 182 15.54 -3.12 19.53
N ARG A 183 16.66 -2.99 20.24
CA ARG A 183 17.96 -3.46 19.74
C ARG A 183 18.00 -4.99 19.76
N GLY A 184 18.38 -5.59 18.60
CA GLY A 184 18.44 -7.03 18.43
C GLY A 184 17.10 -7.74 18.25
N GLY A 185 16.00 -6.95 18.14
CA GLY A 185 14.68 -7.46 17.77
C GLY A 185 14.44 -7.34 16.25
N ASP A 186 13.17 -7.20 15.86
CA ASP A 186 12.82 -7.02 14.45
C ASP A 186 13.14 -5.61 13.96
N ALA A 187 13.75 -5.53 12.79
CA ALA A 187 13.95 -4.31 12.01
C ALA A 187 12.99 -4.31 10.81
N PHE A 188 12.21 -3.25 10.69
CA PHE A 188 11.34 -2.98 9.56
C PHE A 188 12.02 -2.01 8.60
N MET A 189 12.15 -2.39 7.33
CA MET A 189 12.81 -1.56 6.32
C MET A 189 11.86 -1.24 5.18
N VAL A 190 11.85 0.03 4.79
CA VAL A 190 11.20 0.55 3.58
C VAL A 190 12.30 1.08 2.67
N ILE A 191 12.37 0.55 1.45
CA ILE A 191 13.38 0.91 0.45
C ILE A 191 12.64 1.31 -0.82
N GLU A 192 12.66 2.60 -1.14
CA GLU A 192 12.11 3.12 -2.38
C GLU A 192 13.20 3.10 -3.46
N LEU A 193 12.84 2.65 -4.65
CA LEU A 193 13.75 2.40 -5.77
C LEU A 193 13.36 3.29 -6.97
N ASP A 194 14.36 3.68 -7.76
CA ASP A 194 14.14 4.44 -8.99
C ASP A 194 13.49 3.58 -10.09
N HIS A 195 13.73 2.26 -10.04
CA HIS A 195 13.24 1.30 -11.02
C HIS A 195 12.62 0.09 -10.35
N GLN A 196 11.68 -0.57 -11.05
CA GLN A 196 11.02 -1.76 -10.57
C GLN A 196 12.00 -2.93 -10.42
N PRO A 197 12.13 -3.51 -9.20
CA PRO A 197 12.97 -4.69 -9.01
C PRO A 197 12.35 -5.91 -9.70
N ILE A 198 13.21 -6.71 -10.34
CA ILE A 198 12.81 -8.00 -10.89
C ILE A 198 12.52 -9.01 -9.75
N GLU A 199 11.76 -10.03 -10.06
CA GLU A 199 11.28 -10.99 -9.04
C GLU A 199 12.42 -11.72 -8.32
N SER A 200 13.49 -12.03 -9.05
CA SER A 200 14.68 -12.68 -8.48
C SER A 200 15.35 -11.88 -7.34
N VAL A 201 15.28 -10.55 -7.37
CA VAL A 201 15.79 -9.69 -6.27
C VAL A 201 14.98 -9.90 -5.00
N ARG A 202 13.66 -9.94 -5.11
CA ARG A 202 12.79 -10.24 -3.98
C ARG A 202 13.08 -11.63 -3.39
N ASP A 203 13.25 -12.62 -4.26
CA ASP A 203 13.54 -13.99 -3.83
C ASP A 203 14.92 -14.09 -3.18
N ALA A 204 15.91 -13.38 -3.69
CA ALA A 204 17.23 -13.28 -3.07
C ALA A 204 17.19 -12.59 -1.69
N LEU A 205 16.37 -11.56 -1.53
CA LEU A 205 16.15 -10.94 -0.21
C LEU A 205 15.49 -11.92 0.78
N ARG A 206 14.49 -12.66 0.34
CA ARG A 206 13.80 -13.68 1.16
C ARG A 206 14.69 -14.86 1.51
N ALA A 207 15.69 -15.16 0.69
CA ALA A 207 16.65 -16.22 0.96
C ALA A 207 17.70 -15.86 2.03
N LEU A 208 17.78 -14.60 2.45
CA LEU A 208 18.66 -14.18 3.55
C LEU A 208 18.12 -14.75 4.87
N PRO A 209 18.95 -15.48 5.66
CA PRO A 209 18.47 -16.27 6.80
C PRO A 209 17.87 -15.44 7.94
N TRP A 210 18.16 -14.16 7.98
CA TRP A 210 17.67 -13.20 8.96
C TRP A 210 16.50 -12.35 8.44
N VAL A 211 16.04 -12.55 7.18
CA VAL A 211 14.85 -11.89 6.64
C VAL A 211 13.62 -12.77 6.91
N THR A 212 12.68 -12.23 7.68
CA THR A 212 11.43 -12.92 8.01
C THR A 212 10.46 -12.89 6.84
N TRP A 213 10.34 -11.71 6.18
CA TRP A 213 9.55 -11.54 4.96
C TRP A 213 9.97 -10.30 4.17
N ALA A 214 9.67 -10.32 2.88
CA ALA A 214 9.87 -9.18 1.98
C ALA A 214 8.74 -9.11 0.95
N PHE A 215 8.21 -7.89 0.73
CA PHE A 215 7.19 -7.59 -0.26
C PHE A 215 7.61 -6.44 -1.14
N ARG A 216 7.07 -6.44 -2.34
CA ARG A 216 7.15 -5.31 -3.25
C ARG A 216 5.80 -4.60 -3.26
N LEU A 217 5.83 -3.29 -3.11
CA LEU A 217 4.72 -2.40 -3.41
C LEU A 217 5.03 -1.75 -4.75
N ASP A 218 4.17 -2.01 -5.72
CA ASP A 218 4.32 -1.41 -7.04
C ASP A 218 3.98 0.08 -6.98
N LYS A 219 4.68 0.87 -7.77
CA LYS A 219 4.35 2.28 -7.98
C LYS A 219 2.90 2.42 -8.45
N VAL A 220 2.12 3.28 -7.77
CA VAL A 220 0.70 3.53 -8.09
C VAL A 220 0.43 4.92 -8.64
N SER A 221 1.44 5.81 -8.64
CA SER A 221 1.38 7.08 -9.36
C SER A 221 1.50 6.85 -10.87
N ALA A 222 0.85 7.68 -11.66
CA ALA A 222 0.97 7.66 -13.11
C ALA A 222 2.35 8.13 -13.56
#